data_ae3f14e85695fe730a20e9a017b3a447
#
_entry.id   ae3f14e85695fe730a20e9a017b3a447
#
_cell.length_a   1.000
_cell.length_b   1.000
_cell.length_c   1.000
_cell.angle_alpha   90.00
_cell.angle_beta   90.00
_cell.angle_gamma   90.00
#
_symmetry.space_group_name_H-M   'P 1'
#
loop_
_entity.id
_entity.type
_entity.pdbx_description
1 polymer ?
#
loop_
_entity_poly.entity_id
_entity_poly.type
_entity_poly.pdbx_seq_one_letter_code
_entity_poly.pdbx_strand_id
1 'polypeptide(L)'
;MAISQGLKAGLAAGVVYGLLIGISHLTFQVACSADQLTYIAQQIALRNLQNVTAQEIYSTDLVILPIYWGLGALILGVVYGVGFALLYHSIPGSNSRKKGLVLSIPVFAVGFLMGLPGYGIACTPDFLSLLPLILSVPISFAFGYILGIFYDSFGRLSKEEREEDRQRSTPKDNP
;
A
#
# COMPACT_ATOMS: atom_id res chain seq x y z
N MET A 1 23.06 6.20 -3.74
CA MET A 1 22.88 4.84 -3.22
C MET A 1 21.68 4.69 -2.31
N ALA A 2 21.55 5.44 -1.23
CA ALA A 2 20.39 5.35 -0.32
C ALA A 2 19.03 5.48 -1.02
N ILE A 3 18.90 6.41 -1.99
CA ILE A 3 17.66 6.62 -2.74
C ILE A 3 17.27 5.40 -3.58
N SER A 4 18.22 4.78 -4.29
CA SER A 4 17.96 3.56 -5.08
C SER A 4 17.52 2.40 -4.20
N GLN A 5 18.14 2.25 -3.02
CA GLN A 5 17.75 1.27 -2.01
C GLN A 5 16.33 1.55 -1.49
N GLY A 6 16.02 2.81 -1.18
CA GLY A 6 14.68 3.22 -0.76
C GLY A 6 13.62 2.97 -1.83
N LEU A 7 13.93 3.27 -3.10
CA LEU A 7 13.05 3.01 -4.24
C LEU A 7 12.71 1.51 -4.37
N LYS A 8 13.72 0.64 -4.35
CA LYS A 8 13.52 -0.82 -4.42
C LYS A 8 12.71 -1.34 -3.23
N ALA A 9 13.05 -0.89 -2.02
CA ALA A 9 12.33 -1.27 -0.81
C ALA A 9 10.87 -0.78 -0.83
N GLY A 10 10.66 0.45 -1.28
CA GLY A 10 9.34 1.05 -1.41
C GLY A 10 8.47 0.33 -2.44
N LEU A 11 9.02 -0.02 -3.60
CA LEU A 11 8.30 -0.82 -4.60
C LEU A 11 7.89 -2.18 -4.04
N ALA A 12 8.81 -2.92 -3.42
CA ALA A 12 8.52 -4.23 -2.85
C ALA A 12 7.47 -4.14 -1.72
N ALA A 13 7.60 -3.19 -0.81
CA ALA A 13 6.61 -2.95 0.25
C ALA A 13 5.27 -2.48 -0.32
N GLY A 14 5.28 -1.64 -1.36
CA GLY A 14 4.09 -1.14 -2.06
C GLY A 14 3.28 -2.26 -2.72
N VAL A 15 3.94 -3.27 -3.31
CA VAL A 15 3.26 -4.47 -3.84
C VAL A 15 2.51 -5.20 -2.74
N VAL A 16 3.18 -5.48 -1.61
CA VAL A 16 2.55 -6.18 -0.48
C VAL A 16 1.40 -5.36 0.10
N TYR A 17 1.61 -4.06 0.28
CA TYR A 17 0.59 -3.14 0.76
C TYR A 17 -0.63 -3.08 -0.16
N GLY A 18 -0.39 -3.00 -1.48
CA GLY A 18 -1.44 -2.98 -2.49
C GLY A 18 -2.29 -4.25 -2.50
N LEU A 19 -1.65 -5.42 -2.34
CA LEU A 19 -2.36 -6.69 -2.21
C LEU A 19 -3.23 -6.73 -0.95
N LEU A 20 -2.69 -6.31 0.20
CA LEU A 20 -3.44 -6.29 1.46
C LEU A 20 -4.64 -5.32 1.42
N ILE A 21 -4.44 -4.12 0.89
CA ILE A 21 -5.52 -3.13 0.72
C ILE A 21 -6.54 -3.63 -0.30
N GLY A 22 -6.11 -4.16 -1.43
CA GLY A 22 -6.99 -4.69 -2.46
C GLY A 22 -7.89 -5.83 -1.93
N ILE A 23 -7.30 -6.77 -1.19
CA ILE A 23 -8.05 -7.86 -0.53
C ILE A 23 -9.03 -7.30 0.50
N SER A 24 -8.60 -6.33 1.32
CA SER A 24 -9.47 -5.69 2.32
C SER A 24 -10.68 -5.01 1.67
N HIS A 25 -10.47 -4.24 0.60
CA HIS A 25 -11.55 -3.61 -0.15
C HIS A 25 -12.48 -4.62 -0.82
N LEU A 26 -11.93 -5.65 -1.45
CA LEU A 26 -12.73 -6.71 -2.06
C LEU A 26 -13.59 -7.42 -1.03
N THR A 27 -13.03 -7.75 0.13
CA THR A 27 -13.77 -8.37 1.24
C THR A 27 -14.93 -7.49 1.70
N PHE A 28 -14.68 -6.17 1.85
CA PHE A 28 -15.71 -5.21 2.22
C PHE A 28 -16.82 -5.13 1.16
N GLN A 29 -16.46 -5.03 -0.12
CA GLN A 29 -17.43 -4.96 -1.20
C GLN A 29 -18.33 -6.19 -1.25
N VAL A 30 -17.75 -7.39 -1.10
CA VAL A 30 -18.51 -8.64 -1.11
C VAL A 30 -19.41 -8.73 0.13
N ALA A 31 -18.88 -8.39 1.31
CA ALA A 31 -19.65 -8.41 2.57
C ALA A 31 -20.84 -7.43 2.56
N CYS A 32 -20.70 -6.28 1.88
CA CYS A 32 -21.71 -5.23 1.81
C CYS A 32 -22.45 -5.19 0.45
N SER A 33 -22.43 -6.26 -0.32
CA SER A 33 -22.92 -6.27 -1.70
C SER A 33 -24.37 -5.80 -1.87
N ALA A 34 -25.28 -6.20 -0.99
CA ALA A 34 -26.69 -5.81 -1.06
C ALA A 34 -26.88 -4.29 -0.83
N ASP A 35 -26.19 -3.74 0.18
CA ASP A 35 -26.26 -2.32 0.50
C ASP A 35 -25.62 -1.48 -0.61
N GLN A 36 -24.51 -1.95 -1.17
CA GLN A 36 -23.84 -1.29 -2.30
C GLN A 36 -24.71 -1.28 -3.56
N LEU A 37 -25.33 -2.38 -3.90
CA LEU A 37 -26.27 -2.46 -5.04
C LEU A 37 -27.43 -1.47 -4.85
N THR A 38 -27.98 -1.40 -3.63
CA THR A 38 -29.06 -0.46 -3.31
C THR A 38 -28.57 0.99 -3.46
N TYR A 39 -27.40 1.31 -2.95
CA TYR A 39 -26.81 2.64 -3.08
C TYR A 39 -26.58 3.02 -4.54
N ILE A 40 -25.97 2.12 -5.33
CA ILE A 40 -25.73 2.33 -6.77
C ILE A 40 -27.04 2.55 -7.51
N ALA A 41 -28.09 1.76 -7.23
CA ALA A 41 -29.40 1.93 -7.85
C ALA A 41 -30.01 3.31 -7.55
N GLN A 42 -29.87 3.81 -6.31
CA GLN A 42 -30.27 5.16 -5.94
C GLN A 42 -29.49 6.24 -6.70
N GLN A 43 -28.18 6.08 -6.86
CA GLN A 43 -27.34 7.03 -7.61
C GLN A 43 -27.70 7.06 -9.11
N ILE A 44 -28.02 5.90 -9.70
CA ILE A 44 -28.51 5.79 -11.09
C ILE A 44 -29.81 6.59 -11.24
N ALA A 45 -30.76 6.40 -10.33
CA ALA A 45 -32.05 7.11 -10.36
C ALA A 45 -31.87 8.62 -10.18
N LEU A 46 -31.05 9.06 -9.22
CA LEU A 46 -30.78 10.49 -8.98
C LEU A 46 -30.12 11.21 -10.15
N ARG A 47 -29.26 10.50 -10.89
CA ARG A 47 -28.53 11.06 -12.04
C ARG A 47 -29.21 10.83 -13.37
N ASN A 48 -30.40 10.22 -13.39
CA ASN A 48 -31.15 9.85 -14.59
C ASN A 48 -30.28 9.10 -15.61
N LEU A 49 -29.40 8.20 -15.15
CA LEU A 49 -28.58 7.38 -16.03
C LEU A 49 -29.47 6.32 -16.72
N GLN A 50 -29.55 6.42 -18.04
CA GLN A 50 -30.29 5.45 -18.85
C GLN A 50 -29.33 4.39 -19.40
N ASN A 51 -29.80 3.17 -19.55
CA ASN A 51 -29.06 2.03 -20.12
C ASN A 51 -27.89 1.50 -19.26
N VAL A 52 -27.88 1.74 -17.93
CA VAL A 52 -26.90 1.19 -17.00
C VAL A 52 -27.62 0.56 -15.82
N THR A 53 -27.25 -0.64 -15.46
CA THR A 53 -27.80 -1.34 -14.30
C THR A 53 -26.88 -1.27 -13.10
N ALA A 54 -27.44 -1.32 -11.88
CA ALA A 54 -26.63 -1.36 -10.65
C ALA A 54 -25.68 -2.56 -10.63
N GLN A 55 -26.12 -3.69 -11.18
CA GLN A 55 -25.31 -4.90 -11.26
C GLN A 55 -24.09 -4.75 -12.16
N GLU A 56 -24.22 -4.06 -13.30
CA GLU A 56 -23.10 -3.79 -14.21
C GLU A 56 -22.05 -2.88 -13.58
N ILE A 57 -22.48 -1.80 -12.90
CA ILE A 57 -21.56 -0.92 -12.17
C ILE A 57 -20.87 -1.70 -11.07
N TYR A 58 -21.62 -2.42 -10.25
CA TYR A 58 -21.05 -3.19 -9.13
C TYR A 58 -20.03 -4.24 -9.59
N SER A 59 -20.34 -5.00 -10.66
CA SER A 59 -19.40 -5.99 -11.19
C SER A 59 -18.13 -5.35 -11.77
N THR A 60 -18.24 -4.16 -12.34
CA THR A 60 -17.12 -3.37 -12.84
C THR A 60 -16.25 -2.88 -11.68
N ASP A 61 -16.87 -2.37 -10.62
CA ASP A 61 -16.18 -1.88 -9.43
C ASP A 61 -15.41 -2.99 -8.69
N LEU A 62 -15.96 -4.21 -8.65
CA LEU A 62 -15.27 -5.38 -8.09
C LEU A 62 -13.91 -5.67 -8.76
N VAL A 63 -13.77 -5.34 -10.03
CA VAL A 63 -12.52 -5.54 -10.80
C VAL A 63 -11.64 -4.29 -10.77
N ILE A 64 -12.22 -3.12 -10.99
CA ILE A 64 -11.46 -1.88 -11.17
C ILE A 64 -10.89 -1.36 -9.84
N LEU A 65 -11.67 -1.40 -8.76
CA LEU A 65 -11.24 -0.82 -7.48
C LEU A 65 -10.00 -1.50 -6.89
N PRO A 66 -9.87 -2.84 -6.84
CA PRO A 66 -8.64 -3.48 -6.38
C PRO A 66 -7.41 -3.09 -7.20
N ILE A 67 -7.56 -2.95 -8.53
CA ILE A 67 -6.48 -2.51 -9.42
C ILE A 67 -6.09 -1.06 -9.11
N TYR A 68 -7.08 -0.18 -8.97
CA TYR A 68 -6.86 1.23 -8.63
C TYR A 68 -6.11 1.39 -7.30
N TRP A 69 -6.56 0.68 -6.27
CA TRP A 69 -5.90 0.68 -4.96
C TRP A 69 -4.50 0.06 -5.01
N GLY A 70 -4.33 -1.01 -5.81
CA GLY A 70 -3.02 -1.63 -6.03
C GLY A 70 -2.02 -0.67 -6.67
N LEU A 71 -2.42 0.04 -7.72
CA LEU A 71 -1.58 1.06 -8.38
C LEU A 71 -1.28 2.24 -7.45
N GLY A 72 -2.29 2.74 -6.73
CA GLY A 72 -2.11 3.79 -5.72
C GLY A 72 -1.10 3.37 -4.64
N ALA A 73 -1.19 2.14 -4.17
CA ALA A 73 -0.26 1.59 -3.18
C ALA A 73 1.18 1.48 -3.70
N LEU A 74 1.39 1.15 -4.98
CA LEU A 74 2.71 1.16 -5.61
C LEU A 74 3.32 2.55 -5.64
N ILE A 75 2.54 3.55 -6.05
CA ILE A 75 2.98 4.95 -6.09
C ILE A 75 3.34 5.42 -4.67
N LEU A 76 2.46 5.17 -3.70
CA LEU A 76 2.72 5.48 -2.30
C LEU A 76 3.97 4.74 -1.78
N GLY A 77 4.13 3.47 -2.13
CA GLY A 77 5.30 2.69 -1.78
C GLY A 77 6.59 3.34 -2.25
N VAL A 78 6.64 3.80 -3.51
CA VAL A 78 7.80 4.52 -4.06
C VAL A 78 8.06 5.81 -3.29
N VAL A 79 7.03 6.64 -3.09
CA VAL A 79 7.16 7.93 -2.39
C VAL A 79 7.68 7.72 -0.96
N TYR A 80 7.06 6.81 -0.22
CA TYR A 80 7.46 6.51 1.16
C TYR A 80 8.82 5.80 1.23
N GLY A 81 9.16 4.96 0.26
CA GLY A 81 10.47 4.31 0.20
C GLY A 81 11.61 5.29 -0.03
N VAL A 82 11.43 6.24 -0.95
CA VAL A 82 12.38 7.34 -1.17
C VAL A 82 12.43 8.27 0.04
N GLY A 83 11.27 8.66 0.59
CA GLY A 83 11.18 9.47 1.81
C GLY A 83 11.86 8.79 2.99
N PHE A 84 11.68 7.47 3.16
CA PHE A 84 12.35 6.69 4.18
C PHE A 84 13.88 6.74 4.04
N ALA A 85 14.40 6.60 2.82
CA ALA A 85 15.83 6.68 2.57
C ALA A 85 16.41 8.07 2.87
N LEU A 86 15.70 9.13 2.50
CA LEU A 86 16.13 10.51 2.74
C LEU A 86 16.08 10.88 4.22
N LEU A 87 15.03 10.46 4.92
CA LEU A 87 14.80 10.80 6.32
C LEU A 87 15.33 9.75 7.29
N TYR A 88 16.02 8.72 6.82
CA TYR A 88 16.42 7.57 7.61
C TYR A 88 17.13 7.93 8.92
N HIS A 89 18.01 8.93 8.89
CA HIS A 89 18.77 9.35 10.07
C HIS A 89 17.94 10.21 11.04
N SER A 90 16.90 10.86 10.55
CA SER A 90 16.02 11.73 11.35
C SER A 90 14.84 10.97 11.98
N ILE A 91 14.46 9.80 11.43
CA ILE A 91 13.38 8.99 11.98
C ILE A 91 13.84 8.30 13.27
N PRO A 92 13.09 8.45 14.39
CA PRO A 92 13.41 7.80 15.64
C PRO A 92 13.27 6.27 15.52
N GLY A 93 14.23 5.54 16.10
CA GLY A 93 14.25 4.09 16.10
C GLY A 93 15.67 3.52 16.04
N SER A 94 15.91 2.39 16.71
CA SER A 94 17.22 1.76 16.77
C SER A 94 17.59 0.93 15.53
N ASN A 95 16.62 0.55 14.72
CA ASN A 95 16.79 -0.23 13.49
C ASN A 95 15.76 0.16 12.43
N SER A 96 15.97 -0.27 11.18
CA SER A 96 15.12 0.08 10.04
C SER A 96 13.67 -0.34 10.23
N ARG A 97 13.40 -1.47 10.89
CA ARG A 97 12.04 -1.95 11.15
C ARG A 97 11.27 -1.01 12.08
N LYS A 98 11.90 -0.55 13.17
CA LYS A 98 11.30 0.42 14.10
C LYS A 98 11.07 1.77 13.42
N LYS A 99 12.04 2.22 12.62
CA LYS A 99 11.90 3.45 11.82
C LYS A 99 10.78 3.35 10.81
N GLY A 100 10.62 2.19 10.15
CA GLY A 100 9.51 1.92 9.25
C GLY A 100 8.15 1.97 9.96
N LEU A 101 8.05 1.40 11.17
CA LEU A 101 6.84 1.51 12.00
C LEU A 101 6.48 2.96 12.35
N VAL A 102 7.46 3.81 12.64
CA VAL A 102 7.22 5.25 12.87
C VAL A 102 6.69 5.91 11.59
N LEU A 103 7.27 5.55 10.43
CA LEU A 103 6.81 6.07 9.13
C LEU A 103 5.40 5.58 8.75
N SER A 104 4.92 4.48 9.33
CA SER A 104 3.56 4.00 9.05
C SER A 104 2.46 4.93 9.58
N ILE A 105 2.76 5.80 10.55
CA ILE A 105 1.79 6.76 11.10
C ILE A 105 1.28 7.73 10.02
N PRO A 106 2.15 8.47 9.29
CA PRO A 106 1.67 9.29 8.17
C PRO A 106 1.07 8.49 7.02
N VAL A 107 1.53 7.25 6.78
CA VAL A 107 0.90 6.34 5.79
C VAL A 107 -0.55 6.07 6.17
N PHE A 108 -0.79 5.72 7.42
CA PHE A 108 -2.15 5.52 7.95
C PHE A 108 -2.98 6.81 7.83
N ALA A 109 -2.43 7.96 8.22
CA ALA A 109 -3.16 9.23 8.15
C ALA A 109 -3.57 9.58 6.71
N VAL A 110 -2.68 9.40 5.73
CA VAL A 110 -2.99 9.62 4.30
C VAL A 110 -4.04 8.61 3.82
N GLY A 111 -3.87 7.32 4.13
CA GLY A 111 -4.83 6.28 3.76
C GLY A 111 -6.21 6.51 4.37
N PHE A 112 -6.26 6.94 5.62
CA PHE A 112 -7.49 7.31 6.31
C PHE A 112 -8.19 8.48 5.62
N LEU A 113 -7.48 9.58 5.35
CA LEU A 113 -8.04 10.77 4.70
C LEU A 113 -8.53 10.45 3.28
N MET A 114 -7.79 9.65 2.52
CA MET A 114 -8.20 9.24 1.17
C MET A 114 -9.37 8.26 1.18
N GLY A 115 -9.53 7.49 2.25
CA GLY A 115 -10.62 6.54 2.43
C GLY A 115 -11.95 7.18 2.88
N LEU A 116 -11.91 8.35 3.54
CA LEU A 116 -13.09 9.03 4.06
C LEU A 116 -14.27 9.14 3.08
N PRO A 117 -14.07 9.47 1.78
CA PRO A 117 -15.17 9.52 0.82
C PRO A 117 -15.85 8.17 0.58
N GLY A 118 -15.14 7.06 0.78
CA GLY A 118 -15.67 5.70 0.61
C GLY A 118 -16.45 5.16 1.80
N TYR A 119 -16.34 5.81 2.98
CA TYR A 119 -17.08 5.39 4.20
C TYR A 119 -18.56 5.81 4.21
N GLY A 120 -19.05 6.44 3.14
CA GLY A 120 -20.44 6.88 3.04
C GLY A 120 -21.45 5.76 2.76
N ILE A 121 -21.00 4.53 2.50
CA ILE A 121 -21.88 3.38 2.24
C ILE A 121 -22.12 2.68 3.58
N ALA A 122 -23.31 2.86 4.13
CA ALA A 122 -23.75 2.11 5.30
C ALA A 122 -23.90 0.63 4.91
N CYS A 123 -23.33 -0.26 5.71
CA CYS A 123 -23.48 -1.71 5.55
C CYS A 123 -24.33 -2.27 6.67
N THR A 124 -25.10 -3.29 6.38
CA THR A 124 -25.87 -4.02 7.36
C THR A 124 -25.20 -5.36 7.68
N PRO A 125 -24.78 -5.64 8.92
CA PRO A 125 -24.89 -4.76 10.12
C PRO A 125 -23.86 -3.62 10.15
N ASP A 126 -24.18 -2.54 10.84
CA ASP A 126 -23.44 -1.26 10.85
C ASP A 126 -21.93 -1.40 11.13
N PHE A 127 -21.51 -2.38 11.92
CA PHE A 127 -20.09 -2.57 12.25
C PHE A 127 -19.26 -2.91 11.01
N LEU A 128 -19.84 -3.49 9.95
CA LEU A 128 -19.14 -3.79 8.71
C LEU A 128 -18.70 -2.52 7.99
N SER A 129 -19.41 -1.41 8.17
CA SER A 129 -19.02 -0.12 7.59
C SER A 129 -17.68 0.38 8.15
N LEU A 130 -17.29 -0.05 9.35
CA LEU A 130 -16.02 0.29 9.99
C LEU A 130 -14.88 -0.68 9.62
N LEU A 131 -15.18 -1.80 8.96
CA LEU A 131 -14.20 -2.84 8.64
C LEU A 131 -12.98 -2.30 7.86
N PRO A 132 -13.13 -1.49 6.80
CA PRO A 132 -11.98 -0.92 6.09
C PRO A 132 -11.09 -0.07 7.00
N LEU A 133 -11.69 0.70 7.90
CA LEU A 133 -10.97 1.52 8.88
C LEU A 133 -10.18 0.65 9.88
N ILE A 134 -10.83 -0.36 10.44
CA ILE A 134 -10.21 -1.28 11.40
C ILE A 134 -9.04 -2.02 10.75
N LEU A 135 -9.20 -2.49 9.51
CA LEU A 135 -8.15 -3.20 8.78
C LEU A 135 -7.02 -2.27 8.29
N SER A 136 -7.31 -0.99 8.02
CA SER A 136 -6.30 -0.05 7.55
C SER A 136 -5.18 0.18 8.58
N VAL A 137 -5.47 0.08 9.87
CA VAL A 137 -4.48 0.24 10.95
C VAL A 137 -3.39 -0.84 10.86
N PRO A 138 -3.69 -2.14 11.03
CA PRO A 138 -2.67 -3.18 10.97
C PRO A 138 -1.99 -3.24 9.58
N ILE A 139 -2.71 -2.99 8.49
CA ILE A 139 -2.14 -2.98 7.14
C ILE A 139 -1.10 -1.88 6.98
N SER A 140 -1.36 -0.67 7.49
CA SER A 140 -0.39 0.44 7.45
C SER A 140 0.85 0.16 8.30
N PHE A 141 0.69 -0.43 9.48
CA PHE A 141 1.83 -0.84 10.31
C PHE A 141 2.63 -1.98 9.67
N ALA A 142 1.96 -2.95 9.05
CA ALA A 142 2.62 -4.00 8.28
C ALA A 142 3.45 -3.41 7.12
N PHE A 143 2.91 -2.44 6.39
CA PHE A 143 3.65 -1.74 5.34
C PHE A 143 4.95 -1.12 5.85
N GLY A 144 4.90 -0.33 6.93
CA GLY A 144 6.09 0.32 7.49
C GLY A 144 7.13 -0.70 7.99
N TYR A 145 6.68 -1.77 8.63
CA TYR A 145 7.55 -2.85 9.09
C TYR A 145 8.25 -3.57 7.93
N ILE A 146 7.49 -3.92 6.88
CA ILE A 146 7.97 -4.59 5.67
C ILE A 146 8.93 -3.68 4.89
N LEU A 147 8.63 -2.38 4.79
CA LEU A 147 9.52 -1.38 4.19
C LEU A 147 10.90 -1.39 4.89
N GLY A 148 10.91 -1.41 6.22
CA GLY A 148 12.14 -1.50 6.99
C GLY A 148 12.93 -2.78 6.74
N ILE A 149 12.26 -3.94 6.59
CA ILE A 149 12.90 -5.23 6.25
C ILE A 149 13.54 -5.16 4.87
N PHE A 150 12.80 -4.72 3.86
CA PHE A 150 13.31 -4.64 2.49
C PHE A 150 14.44 -3.63 2.36
N TYR A 151 14.36 -2.51 3.08
CA TYR A 151 15.44 -1.54 3.12
C TYR A 151 16.75 -2.14 3.61
N ASP A 152 16.72 -2.89 4.71
CA ASP A 152 17.91 -3.59 5.23
C ASP A 152 18.41 -4.67 4.25
N SER A 153 17.52 -5.42 3.65
CA SER A 153 17.85 -6.51 2.72
C SER A 153 18.55 -5.98 1.46
N PHE A 154 18.00 -4.95 0.83
CA PHE A 154 18.61 -4.33 -0.35
C PHE A 154 19.91 -3.59 -0.02
N GLY A 155 20.06 -3.09 1.20
CA GLY A 155 21.32 -2.50 1.67
C GLY A 155 22.44 -3.51 1.81
N ARG A 156 22.14 -4.74 2.25
CA ARG A 156 23.11 -5.84 2.33
C ARG A 156 23.55 -6.30 0.96
N LEU A 157 22.61 -6.60 0.07
CA LEU A 157 22.91 -7.02 -1.31
C LEU A 157 23.82 -6.02 -2.04
N SER A 158 23.53 -4.73 -1.91
CA SER A 158 24.36 -3.68 -2.52
C SER A 158 25.79 -3.58 -1.95
N LYS A 159 26.04 -4.05 -0.75
CA LYS A 159 27.41 -4.14 -0.18
C LYS A 159 28.14 -5.37 -0.71
N GLU A 160 27.49 -6.52 -0.75
CA GLU A 160 28.03 -7.77 -1.26
C GLU A 160 28.46 -7.64 -2.72
N GLU A 161 27.61 -7.09 -3.58
CA GLU A 161 27.94 -6.80 -5.00
C GLU A 161 29.22 -5.96 -5.14
N ARG A 162 29.40 -4.95 -4.27
CA ARG A 162 30.62 -4.11 -4.32
C ARG A 162 31.87 -4.80 -3.84
N GLU A 163 31.76 -5.68 -2.88
CA GLU A 163 32.90 -6.45 -2.39
C GLU A 163 33.35 -7.44 -3.46
N GLU A 164 32.43 -8.07 -4.17
CA GLU A 164 32.74 -8.93 -5.29
C GLU A 164 33.40 -8.17 -6.45
N ASP A 165 32.88 -6.99 -6.81
CA ASP A 165 33.47 -6.16 -7.87
C ASP A 165 34.89 -5.68 -7.48
N ARG A 166 35.11 -5.35 -6.21
CA ARG A 166 36.45 -5.03 -5.73
C ARG A 166 37.41 -6.21 -5.85
N GLN A 167 36.97 -7.40 -5.48
CA GLN A 167 37.82 -8.61 -5.57
C GLN A 167 38.14 -8.97 -7.02
N ARG A 168 37.21 -8.74 -7.95
CA ARG A 168 37.44 -8.96 -9.40
C ARG A 168 38.37 -7.93 -10.03
N SER A 169 38.37 -6.70 -9.51
CA SER A 169 39.18 -5.60 -10.04
C SER A 169 40.58 -5.53 -9.46
N THR A 170 40.88 -6.30 -8.40
CA THR A 170 42.26 -6.40 -7.88
C THR A 170 43.08 -7.30 -8.83
N PRO A 171 44.13 -6.75 -9.49
CA PRO A 171 45.01 -7.60 -10.32
C PRO A 171 45.57 -8.71 -9.45
N LYS A 172 45.42 -9.95 -9.88
CA LYS A 172 46.21 -11.04 -9.32
C LYS A 172 47.67 -10.75 -9.72
N ASP A 173 48.43 -10.14 -8.82
CA ASP A 173 49.88 -10.10 -8.96
C ASP A 173 50.34 -11.55 -9.03
N ASN A 174 50.58 -12.01 -10.25
CA ASN A 174 51.29 -13.27 -10.50
C ASN A 174 52.77 -13.01 -10.18
N PRO A 175 53.37 -13.81 -9.29
CA PRO A 175 54.81 -13.75 -8.99
C PRO A 175 55.63 -14.16 -10.19
#